data_959bd22872499c6b300820a5c7ec846a
#
_entry.id   959bd22872499c6b300820a5c7ec846a
#
_cell.length_a   1.000
_cell.length_b   1.000
_cell.length_c   1.000
_cell.angle_alpha   90.00
_cell.angle_beta   90.00
_cell.angle_gamma   90.00
#
_symmetry.space_group_name_H-M   'P 1'
#
loop_
_entity.id
_entity.type
_entity.pdbx_description
1 polymer ?
#
loop_
_entity_poly.entity_id
_entity_poly.type
_entity_poly.pdbx_seq_one_letter_code
_entity_poly.pdbx_strand_id
1 'polypeptide(L)'
;CRNNGGGAYVDMGIMKKVKRGDTFDNKAVQKSVTVMPTQTYYTFECGPVELDVIFTSPLLMDDLDLMTRPVNYISYQAKSLDGQKHDVQIYMEATPQLAVNSDNQRVSFDREEKNNITYLKTGTTEQQVLARKGDDVRIDWGYFYLAAGTDANTTMTMGPYHATKQDFAANGKLPVN
;
A
#
# COMPACT_ATOMS: atom_id res chain seq x y z
N CYS A 1 4.48 -9.78 -0.94
CA CYS A 1 3.92 -11.14 -0.87
C CYS A 1 4.85 -12.02 -0.05
N ARG A 2 4.30 -12.82 0.82
CA ARG A 2 5.02 -13.84 1.58
C ARG A 2 4.33 -15.17 1.40
N ASN A 3 5.11 -16.22 1.15
CA ASN A 3 4.65 -17.60 1.15
C ASN A 3 5.29 -18.33 2.34
N ASN A 4 4.49 -18.89 3.24
CA ASN A 4 4.94 -19.58 4.46
C ASN A 4 5.60 -20.91 4.12
N GLY A 5 6.73 -20.93 3.54
CA GLY A 5 7.51 -22.08 3.07
C GLY A 5 8.42 -21.73 1.90
N GLY A 6 8.16 -20.59 1.24
CA GLY A 6 8.92 -20.13 0.08
C GLY A 6 9.66 -18.80 0.25
N GLY A 7 9.53 -18.13 1.40
CA GLY A 7 10.17 -16.84 1.66
C GLY A 7 9.29 -15.61 1.35
N ALA A 8 9.85 -14.43 1.56
CA ALA A 8 9.22 -13.16 1.28
C ALA A 8 9.68 -12.60 -0.06
N TYR A 9 8.75 -12.05 -0.82
CA TYR A 9 8.99 -11.44 -2.13
C TYR A 9 8.60 -9.96 -2.10
N VAL A 10 9.41 -9.12 -2.70
CA VAL A 10 9.19 -7.68 -2.78
C VAL A 10 9.00 -7.28 -4.22
N ASP A 11 7.95 -6.52 -4.47
CA ASP A 11 7.83 -5.78 -5.72
C ASP A 11 8.75 -4.57 -5.70
N MET A 12 9.51 -4.39 -6.76
CA MET A 12 10.43 -3.27 -6.95
C MET A 12 9.82 -2.13 -7.78
N GLY A 13 8.50 -2.16 -8.01
CA GLY A 13 7.84 -1.34 -9.02
C GLY A 13 7.99 0.17 -8.88
N ILE A 14 8.19 0.77 -7.71
CA ILE A 14 8.26 2.24 -7.56
C ILE A 14 9.23 2.68 -6.43
N MET A 15 10.10 1.84 -5.98
CA MET A 15 11.02 2.24 -4.90
C MET A 15 12.19 3.06 -5.43
N LYS A 16 12.19 4.35 -5.15
CA LYS A 16 13.40 5.18 -5.19
C LYS A 16 14.40 4.60 -4.21
N LYS A 17 15.36 3.80 -4.68
CA LYS A 17 16.50 3.23 -3.96
C LYS A 17 16.12 2.43 -2.70
N VAL A 18 16.24 1.13 -2.77
CA VAL A 18 16.39 0.25 -1.61
C VAL A 18 17.55 0.80 -0.77
N LYS A 19 17.27 1.30 0.43
CA LYS A 19 18.33 1.72 1.35
C LYS A 19 19.13 0.50 1.76
N ARG A 20 20.46 0.65 1.87
CA ARG A 20 21.39 -0.38 2.32
C ARG A 20 20.90 -0.94 3.67
N GLY A 21 20.44 -2.18 3.68
CA GLY A 21 19.83 -2.84 4.85
C GLY A 21 18.47 -3.50 4.58
N ASP A 22 17.78 -3.17 3.50
CA ASP A 22 16.57 -3.88 3.07
C ASP A 22 16.97 -5.14 2.28
N THR A 23 17.42 -6.15 2.97
CA THR A 23 17.74 -7.46 2.38
C THR A 23 16.51 -8.33 2.33
N PHE A 24 15.74 -8.21 1.26
CA PHE A 24 14.86 -9.30 0.85
C PHE A 24 15.62 -10.12 -0.18
N ASP A 25 15.84 -11.39 0.14
CA ASP A 25 16.64 -12.30 -0.68
C ASP A 25 15.98 -12.59 -2.02
N ASN A 26 14.65 -12.47 -2.10
CA ASN A 26 13.87 -12.78 -3.29
C ASN A 26 13.09 -11.56 -3.78
N LYS A 27 13.15 -11.32 -5.09
CA LYS A 27 12.35 -10.31 -5.77
C LYS A 27 11.23 -10.97 -6.55
N ALA A 28 10.02 -10.41 -6.46
CA ALA A 28 8.96 -10.77 -7.39
C ALA A 28 9.36 -10.36 -8.82
N VAL A 29 9.05 -11.21 -9.76
CA VAL A 29 9.29 -10.93 -11.18
C VAL A 29 8.01 -10.35 -11.76
N GLN A 30 8.06 -9.09 -12.21
CA GLN A 30 6.94 -8.51 -12.95
C GLN A 30 6.84 -9.17 -14.32
N LYS A 31 5.75 -9.86 -14.57
CA LYS A 31 5.47 -10.57 -15.83
C LYS A 31 4.78 -9.66 -16.84
N SER A 32 3.85 -8.85 -16.37
CA SER A 32 3.09 -7.94 -17.22
C SER A 32 2.64 -6.69 -16.47
N VAL A 33 2.39 -5.63 -17.23
CA VAL A 33 1.63 -4.46 -16.84
C VAL A 33 0.74 -4.04 -17.99
N THR A 34 -0.53 -3.78 -17.69
CA THR A 34 -1.49 -3.25 -18.66
C THR A 34 -2.15 -2.01 -18.06
N VAL A 35 -2.03 -0.89 -18.75
CA VAL A 35 -2.59 0.39 -18.32
C VAL A 35 -3.84 0.67 -19.14
N MET A 36 -4.96 0.83 -18.43
CA MET A 36 -6.24 1.24 -18.97
C MET A 36 -6.63 2.62 -18.39
N PRO A 37 -7.60 3.34 -18.94
CA PRO A 37 -7.92 4.69 -18.47
C PRO A 37 -8.23 4.84 -16.97
N THR A 38 -8.86 3.83 -16.37
CA THR A 38 -9.26 3.83 -14.96
C THR A 38 -8.66 2.71 -14.13
N GLN A 39 -7.87 1.84 -14.76
CA GLN A 39 -7.30 0.67 -14.11
C GLN A 39 -5.90 0.36 -14.62
N THR A 40 -5.04 -0.09 -13.71
CA THR A 40 -3.73 -0.64 -14.05
C THR A 40 -3.61 -2.04 -13.47
N TYR A 41 -3.29 -2.98 -14.32
CA TYR A 41 -3.16 -4.41 -14.01
C TYR A 41 -1.70 -4.79 -13.97
N TYR A 42 -1.28 -5.43 -12.90
CA TYR A 42 0.05 -6.02 -12.76
C TYR A 42 -0.06 -7.49 -12.50
N THR A 43 0.83 -8.28 -13.12
CA THR A 43 1.03 -9.69 -12.79
C THR A 43 2.46 -9.90 -12.36
N PHE A 44 2.65 -10.50 -11.19
CA PHE A 44 3.94 -10.83 -10.60
C PHE A 44 4.06 -12.33 -10.38
N GLU A 45 5.27 -12.83 -10.55
CA GLU A 45 5.65 -14.18 -10.15
C GLU A 45 6.48 -14.10 -8.86
N CYS A 46 5.96 -14.71 -7.80
CA CYS A 46 6.52 -14.75 -6.46
C CYS A 46 6.91 -16.20 -6.11
N GLY A 47 7.91 -16.75 -6.81
CA GLY A 47 8.24 -18.18 -6.74
C GLY A 47 7.09 -19.02 -7.31
N PRO A 48 6.53 -19.98 -6.55
CA PRO A 48 5.44 -20.85 -7.04
C PRO A 48 4.06 -20.18 -7.03
N VAL A 49 3.98 -18.87 -6.77
CA VAL A 49 2.72 -18.13 -6.68
C VAL A 49 2.71 -16.98 -7.69
N GLU A 50 1.65 -16.88 -8.47
CA GLU A 50 1.30 -15.70 -9.26
C GLU A 50 0.48 -14.74 -8.41
N LEU A 51 0.82 -13.47 -8.46
CA LEU A 51 0.09 -12.40 -7.78
C LEU A 51 -0.37 -11.38 -8.83
N ASP A 52 -1.67 -11.28 -9.00
CA ASP A 52 -2.29 -10.21 -9.76
C ASP A 52 -2.67 -9.06 -8.83
N VAL A 53 -2.34 -7.83 -9.22
CA VAL A 53 -2.68 -6.60 -8.49
C VAL A 53 -3.32 -5.62 -9.46
N ILE A 54 -4.46 -5.07 -9.05
CA ILE A 54 -5.24 -4.12 -9.85
C ILE A 54 -5.39 -2.84 -9.05
N PHE A 55 -4.92 -1.74 -9.61
CA PHE A 55 -5.21 -0.38 -9.12
C PHE A 55 -6.39 0.16 -9.91
N THR A 56 -7.43 0.59 -9.21
CA THR A 56 -8.66 1.12 -9.83
C THR A 56 -8.96 2.51 -9.30
N SER A 57 -9.08 3.48 -10.21
CA SER A 57 -9.62 4.81 -9.96
C SER A 57 -11.01 4.89 -10.60
N PRO A 58 -12.12 4.75 -9.84
CA PRO A 58 -13.45 4.65 -10.41
C PRO A 58 -13.93 6.03 -10.90
N LEU A 59 -13.64 6.34 -12.15
CA LEU A 59 -14.05 7.57 -12.83
C LEU A 59 -15.18 7.25 -13.81
N LEU A 60 -16.40 7.10 -13.29
CA LEU A 60 -17.60 6.87 -14.11
C LEU A 60 -18.29 8.19 -14.36
N MET A 61 -18.39 8.58 -15.63
CA MET A 61 -18.92 9.89 -16.05
C MET A 61 -20.42 10.06 -15.78
N ASP A 62 -21.15 8.98 -15.65
CA ASP A 62 -22.58 8.90 -15.35
C ASP A 62 -22.90 8.74 -13.86
N ASP A 63 -21.86 8.60 -13.01
CA ASP A 63 -21.96 8.53 -11.55
C ASP A 63 -21.05 9.60 -10.91
N LEU A 64 -21.58 10.80 -10.72
CA LEU A 64 -20.84 11.93 -10.15
C LEU A 64 -20.43 11.69 -8.70
N ASP A 65 -21.24 10.99 -7.92
CA ASP A 65 -20.93 10.66 -6.54
C ASP A 65 -19.70 9.75 -6.44
N LEU A 66 -19.61 8.77 -7.32
CA LEU A 66 -18.46 7.89 -7.40
C LEU A 66 -17.22 8.62 -7.97
N MET A 67 -17.42 9.42 -9.01
CA MET A 67 -16.35 10.16 -9.66
C MET A 67 -15.69 11.20 -8.74
N THR A 68 -16.46 11.83 -7.85
CA THR A 68 -15.94 12.85 -6.92
C THR A 68 -15.32 12.28 -5.65
N ARG A 69 -15.46 10.99 -5.37
CA ARG A 69 -14.83 10.37 -4.21
C ARG A 69 -13.33 10.25 -4.44
N PRO A 70 -12.49 10.78 -3.54
CA PRO A 70 -11.03 10.67 -3.64
C PRO A 70 -10.56 9.28 -3.15
N VAL A 71 -11.12 8.21 -3.72
CA VAL A 71 -10.86 6.82 -3.31
C VAL A 71 -10.33 6.02 -4.48
N ASN A 72 -9.20 5.39 -4.29
CA ASN A 72 -8.64 4.40 -5.20
C ASN A 72 -8.70 3.02 -4.56
N TYR A 73 -9.01 2.01 -5.34
CA TYR A 73 -9.09 0.63 -4.86
C TYR A 73 -7.85 -0.14 -5.30
N ILE A 74 -7.36 -0.98 -4.42
CA ILE A 74 -6.30 -1.95 -4.70
C ILE A 74 -6.89 -3.32 -4.47
N SER A 75 -7.03 -4.09 -5.53
CA SER A 75 -7.50 -5.47 -5.49
C SER A 75 -6.36 -6.41 -5.83
N TYR A 76 -6.37 -7.60 -5.27
CA TYR A 76 -5.35 -8.60 -5.55
C TYR A 76 -5.93 -10.00 -5.59
N GLN A 77 -5.25 -10.88 -6.32
CA GLN A 77 -5.53 -12.31 -6.37
C GLN A 77 -4.22 -13.08 -6.39
N ALA A 78 -4.12 -14.11 -5.56
CA ALA A 78 -3.00 -15.03 -5.56
C ALA A 78 -3.43 -16.39 -6.16
N LYS A 79 -2.55 -16.98 -6.99
CA LYS A 79 -2.80 -18.23 -7.68
C LYS A 79 -1.56 -19.12 -7.65
N SER A 80 -1.73 -20.40 -7.36
CA SER A 80 -0.66 -21.38 -7.41
C SER A 80 -0.23 -21.64 -8.85
N LEU A 81 1.07 -21.67 -9.10
CA LEU A 81 1.67 -22.02 -10.39
C LEU A 81 2.10 -23.50 -10.48
N ASP A 82 2.30 -24.16 -9.33
CA ASP A 82 2.77 -25.54 -9.24
C ASP A 82 1.66 -26.55 -8.87
N GLY A 83 0.43 -26.06 -8.74
CA GLY A 83 -0.72 -26.87 -8.36
C GLY A 83 -0.76 -27.31 -6.91
N GLN A 84 0.21 -26.84 -6.07
CA GLN A 84 0.24 -27.13 -4.65
C GLN A 84 -0.53 -26.06 -3.87
N LYS A 85 -0.89 -26.38 -2.63
CA LYS A 85 -1.50 -25.42 -1.72
C LYS A 85 -0.42 -24.56 -1.08
N HIS A 86 -0.56 -23.24 -1.19
CA HIS A 86 0.32 -22.24 -0.58
C HIS A 86 -0.46 -21.37 0.41
N ASP A 87 0.18 -21.04 1.53
CA ASP A 87 -0.31 -20.09 2.50
C ASP A 87 0.33 -18.72 2.21
N VAL A 88 -0.45 -17.81 1.64
CA VAL A 88 0.02 -16.53 1.09
C VAL A 88 -0.45 -15.37 1.96
N GLN A 89 0.48 -14.47 2.26
CA GLN A 89 0.20 -13.22 2.95
C GLN A 89 0.67 -12.03 2.10
N ILE A 90 -0.14 -10.99 2.04
CA ILE A 90 0.15 -9.77 1.28
C ILE A 90 0.34 -8.62 2.24
N TYR A 91 1.44 -7.90 2.07
CA TYR A 91 1.76 -6.70 2.82
C TYR A 91 1.71 -5.49 1.91
N MET A 92 1.02 -4.46 2.37
CA MET A 92 0.97 -3.16 1.73
C MET A 92 1.33 -2.07 2.74
N GLU A 93 2.13 -1.13 2.31
CA GLU A 93 2.52 0.01 3.13
C GLU A 93 2.43 1.33 2.35
N ALA A 94 2.22 2.41 3.08
CA ALA A 94 2.32 3.76 2.57
C ALA A 94 3.01 4.63 3.62
N THR A 95 3.75 5.63 3.15
CA THR A 95 4.42 6.60 4.02
C THR A 95 3.69 7.93 4.03
N PRO A 96 3.84 8.74 5.09
CA PRO A 96 3.22 10.07 5.16
C PRO A 96 3.74 11.04 4.11
N GLN A 97 4.78 10.70 3.36
CA GLN A 97 5.29 11.49 2.23
C GLN A 97 4.23 11.76 1.15
N LEU A 98 3.15 10.98 1.12
CA LEU A 98 2.00 11.23 0.25
C LEU A 98 1.14 12.43 0.67
N ALA A 99 1.32 12.93 1.92
CA ALA A 99 0.50 13.99 2.50
C ALA A 99 1.34 15.18 3.01
N VAL A 100 2.59 15.31 2.55
CA VAL A 100 3.48 16.41 2.94
C VAL A 100 4.10 17.08 1.71
N ASN A 101 4.49 18.35 1.86
CA ASN A 101 5.26 19.06 0.85
C ASN A 101 6.76 18.73 0.94
N SER A 102 7.27 18.50 2.14
CA SER A 102 8.68 18.16 2.39
C SER A 102 8.82 17.17 3.55
N ASP A 103 9.87 16.34 3.52
CA ASP A 103 10.08 15.23 4.44
C ASP A 103 10.33 15.66 5.92
N ASN A 104 10.59 16.94 6.15
CA ASN A 104 10.82 17.48 7.50
C ASN A 104 9.56 18.01 8.18
N GLN A 105 8.41 17.97 7.51
CA GLN A 105 7.16 18.38 8.13
C GLN A 105 6.70 17.36 9.18
N ARG A 106 6.18 17.88 10.29
CA ARG A 106 5.59 17.03 11.33
C ARG A 106 4.26 16.49 10.86
N VAL A 107 4.03 15.21 11.13
CA VAL A 107 2.79 14.49 10.76
C VAL A 107 2.12 13.92 11.99
N SER A 108 0.80 13.79 11.93
CA SER A 108 -0.01 13.04 12.87
C SER A 108 -0.42 11.70 12.26
N PHE A 109 -0.75 10.75 13.15
CA PHE A 109 -1.24 9.44 12.80
C PHE A 109 -2.44 9.13 13.67
N ASP A 110 -3.52 8.68 13.05
CA ASP A 110 -4.73 8.25 13.74
C ASP A 110 -5.23 6.92 13.18
N ARG A 111 -5.84 6.11 14.04
CA ARG A 111 -6.55 4.90 13.66
C ARG A 111 -8.00 5.02 14.09
N GLU A 112 -8.90 4.77 13.17
CA GLU A 112 -10.34 4.78 13.40
C GLU A 112 -10.97 3.48 12.88
N GLU A 113 -12.04 3.02 13.52
CA GLU A 113 -12.87 1.92 13.02
C GLU A 113 -14.31 2.39 12.93
N LYS A 114 -14.90 2.22 11.75
CA LYS A 114 -16.30 2.60 11.50
C LYS A 114 -16.88 1.72 10.40
N ASN A 115 -18.10 1.24 10.60
CA ASN A 115 -18.85 0.44 9.61
C ASN A 115 -18.06 -0.77 9.08
N ASN A 116 -17.39 -1.51 9.97
CA ASN A 116 -16.53 -2.65 9.62
C ASN A 116 -15.36 -2.30 8.70
N ILE A 117 -14.90 -1.07 8.73
CA ILE A 117 -13.70 -0.62 8.03
C ILE A 117 -12.75 -0.01 9.05
N THR A 118 -11.49 -0.42 9.01
CA THR A 118 -10.39 0.23 9.72
C THR A 118 -9.74 1.25 8.79
N TYR A 119 -9.51 2.44 9.30
CA TYR A 119 -8.83 3.54 8.63
C TYR A 119 -7.55 3.89 9.37
N LEU A 120 -6.44 3.94 8.66
CA LEU A 120 -5.22 4.59 9.11
C LEU A 120 -5.12 5.93 8.39
N LYS A 121 -4.97 7.00 9.15
CA LYS A 121 -4.98 8.38 8.67
C LYS A 121 -3.67 9.05 9.00
N THR A 122 -3.11 9.81 8.06
CA THR A 122 -1.94 10.65 8.29
C THR A 122 -2.02 11.95 7.51
N GLY A 123 -1.42 12.99 8.05
CA GLY A 123 -1.29 14.30 7.41
C GLY A 123 -0.41 15.20 8.26
N THR A 124 -0.10 16.40 7.76
CA THR A 124 0.68 17.39 8.53
C THR A 124 -0.08 17.81 9.79
N THR A 125 0.63 18.10 10.85
CA THR A 125 0.02 18.61 12.09
C THR A 125 -0.55 20.01 11.94
N GLU A 126 0.00 20.82 11.04
CA GLU A 126 -0.36 22.24 10.89
C GLU A 126 -1.56 22.48 9.99
N GLN A 127 -1.79 21.60 8.99
CA GLN A 127 -2.94 21.68 8.07
C GLN A 127 -3.18 23.09 7.48
N GLN A 128 -2.13 23.76 7.05
CA GLN A 128 -2.19 25.12 6.51
C GLN A 128 -2.71 25.13 5.07
N VAL A 129 -4.00 25.36 4.89
CA VAL A 129 -4.65 25.36 3.57
C VAL A 129 -4.08 26.49 2.70
N LEU A 130 -3.59 26.13 1.51
CA LEU A 130 -3.08 27.06 0.49
C LEU A 130 -2.00 28.05 1.00
N ALA A 131 -1.27 27.70 2.05
CA ALA A 131 -0.29 28.60 2.66
C ALA A 131 1.01 28.76 1.86
N ARG A 132 1.28 27.86 0.93
CA ARG A 132 2.49 27.87 0.11
C ARG A 132 2.23 28.39 -1.29
N LYS A 133 3.27 29.06 -1.85
CA LYS A 133 3.26 29.59 -3.21
C LYS A 133 4.57 29.22 -3.89
N GLY A 134 4.54 29.09 -5.21
CA GLY A 134 5.71 28.81 -6.04
C GLY A 134 5.50 27.58 -6.90
N ASP A 135 6.55 27.24 -7.63
CA ASP A 135 6.62 26.04 -8.46
C ASP A 135 6.97 24.83 -7.58
N ASP A 136 6.61 23.62 -8.01
CA ASP A 136 6.88 22.36 -7.32
C ASP A 136 6.33 22.28 -5.88
N VAL A 137 5.21 22.96 -5.62
CA VAL A 137 4.50 22.91 -4.34
C VAL A 137 3.57 21.70 -4.35
N ARG A 138 3.71 20.84 -3.33
CA ARG A 138 2.79 19.74 -3.07
C ARG A 138 1.75 20.17 -2.05
N ILE A 139 0.57 19.57 -2.13
CA ILE A 139 -0.49 19.76 -1.14
C ILE A 139 -0.02 19.14 0.18
N ASP A 140 0.05 19.96 1.23
CA ASP A 140 0.45 19.58 2.59
C ASP A 140 -0.67 19.82 3.63
N TRP A 141 -1.89 19.90 3.16
CA TRP A 141 -3.12 19.95 3.92
C TRP A 141 -4.10 18.88 3.43
N GLY A 142 -5.04 18.47 4.27
CA GLY A 142 -5.81 17.25 4.08
C GLY A 142 -5.06 16.02 4.58
N TYR A 143 -5.60 14.85 4.33
CA TYR A 143 -5.09 13.61 4.91
C TYR A 143 -5.02 12.50 3.87
N PHE A 144 -4.02 11.67 4.01
CA PHE A 144 -3.96 10.37 3.35
C PHE A 144 -4.59 9.32 4.24
N TYR A 145 -5.42 8.46 3.65
CA TYR A 145 -6.06 7.35 4.31
C TYR A 145 -5.67 6.04 3.65
N LEU A 146 -5.36 5.04 4.46
CA LEU A 146 -5.33 3.64 4.06
C LEU A 146 -6.49 2.95 4.77
N ALA A 147 -7.34 2.27 4.02
CA ALA A 147 -8.55 1.65 4.56
C ALA A 147 -8.66 0.19 4.13
N ALA A 148 -9.14 -0.65 5.03
CA ALA A 148 -9.45 -2.05 4.73
C ALA A 148 -10.62 -2.55 5.59
N GLY A 149 -11.31 -3.58 5.10
CA GLY A 149 -12.36 -4.25 5.88
C GLY A 149 -11.81 -4.83 7.18
N THR A 150 -12.60 -4.72 8.24
CA THR A 150 -12.28 -5.30 9.54
C THR A 150 -12.72 -6.76 9.52
N ASP A 151 -11.88 -7.65 9.07
CA ASP A 151 -12.08 -9.09 9.08
C ASP A 151 -10.93 -9.82 9.79
N ALA A 152 -11.11 -11.11 10.06
CA ALA A 152 -10.13 -11.92 10.80
C ALA A 152 -8.79 -12.10 10.05
N ASN A 153 -8.74 -11.79 8.75
CA ASN A 153 -7.57 -12.00 7.90
C ASN A 153 -6.81 -10.70 7.62
N THR A 154 -7.36 -9.55 8.04
CA THR A 154 -6.77 -8.24 7.79
C THR A 154 -6.24 -7.63 9.07
N THR A 155 -4.97 -7.26 9.09
CA THR A 155 -4.34 -6.54 10.20
C THR A 155 -3.79 -5.22 9.68
N MET A 156 -4.10 -4.13 10.37
CA MET A 156 -3.58 -2.79 10.05
C MET A 156 -2.84 -2.22 11.26
N THR A 157 -1.67 -1.65 11.03
CA THR A 157 -0.86 -1.03 12.07
C THR A 157 -0.14 0.20 11.55
N MET A 158 0.28 1.06 12.47
CA MET A 158 1.20 2.17 12.22
C MET A 158 2.49 1.89 12.98
N GLY A 159 3.63 2.14 12.33
CA GLY A 159 4.89 1.85 12.99
C GLY A 159 6.10 2.28 12.17
N PRO A 160 7.30 2.11 12.73
CA PRO A 160 8.54 2.39 12.00
C PRO A 160 8.65 1.54 10.76
N TYR A 161 8.82 2.18 9.62
CA TYR A 161 8.84 1.57 8.28
C TYR A 161 9.69 0.29 8.19
N HIS A 162 10.97 0.36 8.58
CA HIS A 162 11.87 -0.77 8.45
C HIS A 162 11.53 -1.93 9.39
N ALA A 163 11.23 -1.64 10.65
CA ALA A 163 10.95 -2.66 11.65
C ALA A 163 9.66 -3.43 11.31
N THR A 164 8.59 -2.72 10.96
CA THR A 164 7.31 -3.32 10.60
C THR A 164 7.42 -4.26 9.39
N LYS A 165 8.15 -3.82 8.38
CA LYS A 165 8.38 -4.60 7.16
C LYS A 165 9.25 -5.84 7.42
N GLN A 166 10.31 -5.71 8.24
CA GLN A 166 11.16 -6.83 8.63
C GLN A 166 10.40 -7.86 9.45
N ASP A 167 9.59 -7.42 10.41
CA ASP A 167 8.76 -8.31 11.24
C ASP A 167 7.77 -9.09 10.38
N PHE A 168 7.10 -8.41 9.45
CA PHE A 168 6.22 -9.11 8.52
C PHE A 168 6.98 -10.11 7.64
N ALA A 169 8.13 -9.75 7.09
CA ALA A 169 8.92 -10.63 6.25
C ALA A 169 9.41 -11.88 7.01
N ALA A 170 9.83 -11.71 8.26
CA ALA A 170 10.32 -12.79 9.10
C ALA A 170 9.20 -13.67 9.66
N ASN A 171 8.15 -13.06 10.20
CA ASN A 171 7.16 -13.73 11.05
C ASN A 171 5.75 -13.78 10.45
N GLY A 172 5.49 -13.06 9.37
CA GLY A 172 4.14 -12.89 8.78
C GLY A 172 3.15 -12.17 9.70
N LYS A 173 3.67 -11.35 10.62
CA LYS A 173 2.85 -10.62 11.60
C LYS A 173 3.23 -9.15 11.60
N LEU A 174 2.25 -8.30 11.84
CA LEU A 174 2.48 -6.89 12.12
C LEU A 174 2.57 -6.69 13.63
N PRO A 175 3.41 -5.74 14.11
CA PRO A 175 3.40 -5.38 15.53
C PRO A 175 2.00 -4.88 15.90
N VAL A 176 1.51 -5.34 17.04
CA VAL A 176 0.26 -4.85 17.63
C VAL A 176 0.61 -3.63 18.46
N ASN A 177 0.10 -2.46 18.07
CA ASN A 177 0.20 -1.22 18.83
C ASN A 177 -1.08 -0.98 19.63
#